data_ecaa2f47b82ccbf93cae8eb3d21bcf00
#
_entry.id   ecaa2f47b82ccbf93cae8eb3d21bcf00
#
_cell.length_a   1.000
_cell.length_b   1.000
_cell.length_c   1.000
_cell.angle_alpha   90.00
_cell.angle_beta   90.00
_cell.angle_gamma   90.00
#
_symmetry.space_group_name_H-M   'P 1'
#
loop_
_entity.id
_entity.type
_entity.pdbx_description
1 polymer ?
#
loop_
_entity_poly.entity_id
_entity_poly.type
_entity_poly.pdbx_seq_one_letter_code
_entity_poly.pdbx_strand_id
1 'polypeptide(L)'
;MKRLLKYGGMAVVLTAVMATVSFAQFNLFGNPLIGKQAAEFTLKDLDGQEWTLSQIREGRPAILFFWATWCPHCRSQLSVLNQQIEEIHKKGIEVILIDLEEGPKQVKAFMDRNGLELNVLVDTDGRTTDDYVIPGVPTFYFIGADGKIRAVEHHLPDDYEKLLS
;
A
#
# COMPACT_ATOMS: atom_id res chain seq x y z
N MET A 1 37.73 -55.07 27.19
CA MET A 1 37.29 -53.71 27.46
C MET A 1 37.95 -52.75 26.49
N LYS A 2 37.42 -52.58 25.28
CA LYS A 2 37.87 -51.53 24.31
C LYS A 2 37.02 -51.66 23.03
N ARG A 3 35.78 -51.15 23.02
CA ARG A 3 34.95 -50.94 21.80
C ARG A 3 33.68 -50.18 22.15
N LEU A 4 33.76 -48.92 22.53
CA LEU A 4 32.59 -48.06 22.70
C LEU A 4 33.01 -46.59 22.61
N LEU A 5 33.64 -46.19 21.49
CA LEU A 5 33.91 -44.77 21.23
C LEU A 5 34.02 -44.54 19.70
N LYS A 6 32.98 -44.79 18.94
CA LYS A 6 33.02 -44.49 17.51
C LYS A 6 31.75 -43.84 16.92
N TYR A 7 30.69 -43.57 17.68
CA TYR A 7 29.44 -43.01 17.13
C TYR A 7 28.98 -41.72 17.80
N GLY A 8 29.78 -41.12 18.70
CA GLY A 8 29.41 -39.87 19.37
C GLY A 8 29.62 -38.57 18.58
N GLY A 9 30.39 -38.63 17.48
CA GLY A 9 30.79 -37.42 16.76
C GLY A 9 29.90 -37.01 15.60
N MET A 10 29.02 -37.88 15.11
CA MET A 10 28.27 -37.65 13.88
C MET A 10 26.84 -37.15 14.15
N ALA A 11 26.32 -37.33 15.36
CA ALA A 11 24.96 -36.88 15.71
C ALA A 11 24.86 -35.39 16.11
N VAL A 12 25.99 -34.80 16.57
CA VAL A 12 26.01 -33.40 17.02
C VAL A 12 26.14 -32.42 15.84
N VAL A 13 26.69 -32.82 14.71
CA VAL A 13 26.87 -31.95 13.55
C VAL A 13 25.59 -31.81 12.73
N LEU A 14 24.70 -32.82 12.73
CA LEU A 14 23.41 -32.73 11.96
C LEU A 14 22.36 -31.86 12.64
N THR A 15 22.41 -31.68 13.94
CA THR A 15 21.42 -30.82 14.65
C THR A 15 21.75 -29.33 14.60
N ALA A 16 23.01 -28.96 14.36
CA ALA A 16 23.44 -27.56 14.24
C ALA A 16 23.08 -26.91 12.87
N VAL A 17 22.95 -27.73 11.82
CA VAL A 17 22.66 -27.21 10.47
C VAL A 17 21.15 -26.90 10.25
N MET A 18 20.28 -27.57 10.99
CA MET A 18 18.82 -27.32 10.85
C MET A 18 18.35 -26.07 11.63
N ALA A 19 19.10 -25.57 12.59
CA ALA A 19 18.73 -24.39 13.37
C ALA A 19 19.12 -23.06 12.70
N THR A 20 20.00 -23.07 11.71
CA THR A 20 20.48 -21.83 11.07
C THR A 20 19.65 -21.39 9.85
N VAL A 21 18.77 -22.23 9.34
CA VAL A 21 17.96 -21.93 8.14
C VAL A 21 16.70 -21.13 8.49
N SER A 22 16.24 -21.18 9.74
CA SER A 22 14.97 -20.52 10.14
C SER A 22 15.09 -19.03 10.50
N PHE A 23 16.26 -18.48 10.73
CA PHE A 23 16.43 -17.07 11.10
C PHE A 23 16.76 -16.12 9.96
N ALA A 24 17.13 -16.64 8.79
CA ALA A 24 17.53 -15.81 7.65
C ALA A 24 16.35 -15.36 6.75
N GLN A 25 15.14 -15.82 7.00
CA GLN A 25 13.98 -15.50 6.15
C GLN A 25 13.10 -14.37 6.68
N PHE A 26 13.41 -13.75 7.81
CA PHE A 26 12.48 -12.84 8.47
C PHE A 26 12.70 -11.35 8.20
N ASN A 27 13.70 -10.92 7.44
CA ASN A 27 14.00 -9.50 7.26
C ASN A 27 14.50 -9.07 5.87
N LEU A 28 14.10 -9.74 4.80
CA LEU A 28 14.52 -9.34 3.44
C LEU A 28 13.34 -8.97 2.51
N PHE A 29 12.13 -8.93 3.01
CA PHE A 29 11.00 -8.69 2.12
C PHE A 29 10.28 -7.40 2.53
N GLY A 30 10.37 -6.41 1.66
CA GLY A 30 9.48 -5.25 1.63
C GLY A 30 8.00 -5.66 1.69
N ASN A 31 7.09 -4.76 1.46
CA ASN A 31 5.66 -5.02 1.55
C ASN A 31 5.28 -6.34 0.82
N PRO A 32 4.57 -7.28 1.49
CA PRO A 32 4.29 -8.62 0.97
C PRO A 32 3.38 -8.64 -0.26
N LEU A 33 2.80 -7.50 -0.61
CA LEU A 33 1.90 -7.34 -1.76
C LEU A 33 2.63 -6.92 -3.04
N ILE A 34 3.90 -6.51 -2.97
CA ILE A 34 4.67 -6.15 -4.17
C ILE A 34 4.75 -7.36 -5.12
N GLY A 35 4.44 -7.12 -6.40
CA GLY A 35 4.37 -8.12 -7.46
C GLY A 35 3.05 -8.89 -7.54
N LYS A 36 2.16 -8.77 -6.56
CA LYS A 36 0.81 -9.36 -6.57
C LYS A 36 -0.19 -8.46 -7.28
N GLN A 37 -1.32 -9.04 -7.70
CA GLN A 37 -2.48 -8.25 -8.15
C GLN A 37 -2.99 -7.39 -6.99
N ALA A 38 -3.29 -6.13 -7.28
CA ALA A 38 -3.96 -5.25 -6.35
C ALA A 38 -5.32 -5.85 -5.97
N ALA A 39 -5.62 -5.86 -4.68
CA ALA A 39 -6.92 -6.33 -4.20
C ALA A 39 -8.04 -5.43 -4.73
N GLU A 40 -9.10 -6.03 -5.23
CA GLU A 40 -10.29 -5.29 -5.66
C GLU A 40 -11.03 -4.78 -4.42
N PHE A 41 -11.55 -3.56 -4.50
CA PHE A 41 -12.40 -2.98 -3.47
C PHE A 41 -13.67 -2.39 -4.08
N THR A 42 -14.69 -2.19 -3.27
CA THR A 42 -15.87 -1.37 -3.56
C THR A 42 -16.04 -0.38 -2.42
N LEU A 43 -15.75 0.88 -2.68
CA LEU A 43 -15.83 1.97 -1.70
C LEU A 43 -16.78 3.06 -2.18
N LYS A 44 -17.24 3.88 -1.24
CA LYS A 44 -18.09 5.04 -1.54
C LYS A 44 -17.25 6.31 -1.59
N ASP A 45 -17.60 7.20 -2.50
CA ASP A 45 -17.11 8.56 -2.48
C ASP A 45 -17.85 9.40 -1.41
N LEU A 46 -17.51 10.68 -1.32
CA LEU A 46 -18.07 11.61 -0.33
C LEU A 46 -19.55 11.94 -0.59
N ASP A 47 -20.07 11.64 -1.78
CA ASP A 47 -21.48 11.85 -2.17
C ASP A 47 -22.27 10.53 -2.08
N GLY A 48 -21.63 9.42 -1.72
CA GLY A 48 -22.24 8.11 -1.48
C GLY A 48 -22.32 7.20 -2.70
N GLN A 49 -21.73 7.58 -3.84
CA GLN A 49 -21.65 6.74 -5.02
C GLN A 49 -20.59 5.66 -4.81
N GLU A 50 -20.90 4.42 -5.21
CA GLU A 50 -19.98 3.29 -5.12
C GLU A 50 -19.06 3.24 -6.34
N TRP A 51 -17.78 2.95 -6.06
CA TRP A 51 -16.72 2.80 -7.04
C TRP A 51 -15.89 1.57 -6.75
N THR A 52 -15.52 0.84 -7.80
CA THR A 52 -14.56 -0.26 -7.69
C THR A 52 -13.19 0.17 -8.24
N LEU A 53 -12.13 -0.50 -7.80
CA LEU A 53 -10.77 -0.25 -8.31
C LEU A 53 -10.70 -0.41 -9.83
N SER A 54 -11.30 -1.48 -10.36
CA SER A 54 -11.30 -1.76 -11.80
C SER A 54 -12.07 -0.71 -12.59
N GLN A 55 -13.20 -0.20 -12.08
CA GLN A 55 -13.97 0.87 -12.73
C GLN A 55 -13.17 2.18 -12.83
N ILE A 56 -12.47 2.56 -11.75
CA ILE A 56 -11.68 3.81 -11.75
C ILE A 56 -10.47 3.68 -12.67
N ARG A 57 -9.75 2.54 -12.58
CA ARG A 57 -8.53 2.35 -13.34
C ARG A 57 -8.76 2.19 -14.84
N GLU A 58 -9.79 1.50 -15.26
CA GLU A 58 -10.04 1.17 -16.68
C GLU A 58 -8.79 0.57 -17.38
N GLY A 59 -8.00 -0.23 -16.64
CA GLY A 59 -6.75 -0.82 -17.13
C GLY A 59 -5.55 0.13 -17.14
N ARG A 60 -5.68 1.36 -16.67
CA ARG A 60 -4.57 2.33 -16.53
C ARG A 60 -3.72 2.04 -15.30
N PRO A 61 -2.45 2.49 -15.28
CA PRO A 61 -1.67 2.55 -14.03
C PRO A 61 -2.38 3.41 -12.99
N ALA A 62 -2.19 3.10 -11.71
CA ALA A 62 -2.82 3.87 -10.64
C ALA A 62 -1.89 4.06 -9.44
N ILE A 63 -2.10 5.16 -8.74
CA ILE A 63 -1.51 5.48 -7.44
C ILE A 63 -2.66 5.48 -6.43
N LEU A 64 -2.65 4.54 -5.48
CA LEU A 64 -3.55 4.59 -4.33
C LEU A 64 -2.85 5.36 -3.22
N PHE A 65 -3.53 6.31 -2.63
CA PHE A 65 -3.04 7.07 -1.49
C PHE A 65 -3.95 6.85 -0.28
N PHE A 66 -3.45 6.08 0.68
CA PHE A 66 -4.10 5.85 1.97
C PHE A 66 -3.72 6.95 2.94
N TRP A 67 -4.72 7.61 3.53
CA TRP A 67 -4.55 8.79 4.35
C TRP A 67 -5.66 8.97 5.39
N ALA A 68 -5.54 9.97 6.25
CA ALA A 68 -6.59 10.36 7.21
C ALA A 68 -6.53 11.86 7.53
N THR A 69 -7.64 12.45 7.95
CA THR A 69 -7.73 13.89 8.24
C THR A 69 -6.88 14.30 9.44
N TRP A 70 -6.67 13.40 10.40
CA TRP A 70 -5.86 13.62 11.60
C TRP A 70 -4.34 13.48 11.35
N CYS A 71 -3.93 13.01 10.18
CA CYS A 71 -2.52 12.74 9.86
C CYS A 71 -1.79 13.99 9.35
N PRO A 72 -0.84 14.60 10.08
CA PRO A 72 -0.16 15.82 9.65
C PRO A 72 0.67 15.64 8.37
N HIS A 73 1.38 14.51 8.24
CA HIS A 73 2.18 14.21 7.04
C HIS A 73 1.31 13.98 5.81
N CYS A 74 0.10 13.43 5.97
CA CYS A 74 -0.85 13.26 4.88
C CYS A 74 -1.29 14.61 4.29
N ARG A 75 -1.45 15.64 5.12
CA ARG A 75 -1.83 17.00 4.65
C ARG A 75 -0.80 17.58 3.69
N SER A 76 0.49 17.37 3.96
CA SER A 76 1.56 17.79 3.04
C SER A 76 1.46 17.04 1.70
N GLN A 77 1.20 15.74 1.73
CA GLN A 77 1.03 14.93 0.51
C GLN A 77 -0.24 15.32 -0.26
N LEU A 78 -1.35 15.59 0.42
CA LEU A 78 -2.58 16.09 -0.20
C LEU A 78 -2.35 17.41 -0.94
N SER A 79 -1.57 18.33 -0.36
CA SER A 79 -1.21 19.59 -1.01
C SER A 79 -0.39 19.38 -2.28
N VAL A 80 0.56 18.45 -2.26
CA VAL A 80 1.36 18.08 -3.43
C VAL A 80 0.47 17.46 -4.50
N LEU A 81 -0.37 16.49 -4.14
CA LEU A 81 -1.29 15.85 -5.07
C LEU A 81 -2.25 16.86 -5.69
N ASN A 82 -2.84 17.76 -4.90
CA ASN A 82 -3.77 18.79 -5.41
C ASN A 82 -3.14 19.71 -6.46
N GLN A 83 -1.83 19.94 -6.39
CA GLN A 83 -1.09 20.71 -7.38
C GLN A 83 -0.71 19.91 -8.62
N GLN A 84 -0.52 18.60 -8.49
CA GLN A 84 0.04 17.75 -9.55
C GLN A 84 -1.01 16.84 -10.20
N ILE A 85 -2.22 16.73 -9.66
CA ILE A 85 -3.22 15.74 -10.08
C ILE A 85 -3.53 15.80 -11.58
N GLU A 86 -3.68 17.01 -12.13
CA GLU A 86 -3.94 17.17 -13.57
C GLU A 86 -2.77 16.67 -14.44
N GLU A 87 -1.53 16.93 -14.02
CA GLU A 87 -0.36 16.45 -14.76
C GLU A 87 -0.21 14.92 -14.66
N ILE A 88 -0.54 14.35 -13.52
CA ILE A 88 -0.56 12.90 -13.33
C ILE A 88 -1.62 12.27 -14.25
N HIS A 89 -2.84 12.83 -14.28
CA HIS A 89 -3.91 12.35 -15.18
C HIS A 89 -3.57 12.51 -16.66
N LYS A 90 -2.90 13.59 -17.07
CA LYS A 90 -2.44 13.77 -18.47
C LYS A 90 -1.45 12.69 -18.92
N LYS A 91 -0.73 12.09 -17.98
CA LYS A 91 0.16 10.93 -18.23
C LYS A 91 -0.58 9.60 -18.27
N GLY A 92 -1.91 9.61 -18.15
CA GLY A 92 -2.74 8.41 -18.16
C GLY A 92 -2.66 7.59 -16.86
N ILE A 93 -2.30 8.23 -15.74
CA ILE A 93 -2.19 7.59 -14.43
C ILE A 93 -3.37 8.04 -13.58
N GLU A 94 -4.07 7.09 -12.96
CA GLU A 94 -5.14 7.39 -12.01
C GLU A 94 -4.60 7.61 -10.61
N VAL A 95 -5.19 8.55 -9.87
CA VAL A 95 -4.90 8.79 -8.46
C VAL A 95 -6.18 8.57 -7.65
N ILE A 96 -6.13 7.64 -6.72
CA ILE A 96 -7.25 7.23 -5.90
C ILE A 96 -6.91 7.49 -4.43
N LEU A 97 -7.59 8.45 -3.82
CA LEU A 97 -7.43 8.76 -2.41
C LEU A 97 -8.39 7.90 -1.59
N ILE A 98 -7.88 7.21 -0.57
CA ILE A 98 -8.67 6.35 0.30
C ILE A 98 -8.47 6.84 1.73
N ASP A 99 -9.52 7.38 2.32
CA ASP A 99 -9.53 7.80 3.72
C ASP A 99 -9.81 6.60 4.64
N LEU A 100 -9.07 6.52 5.74
CA LEU A 100 -9.11 5.40 6.67
C LEU A 100 -10.11 5.65 7.81
N GLU A 101 -11.15 4.82 7.87
CA GLU A 101 -12.06 4.66 9.03
C GLU A 101 -12.77 5.94 9.50
N GLU A 102 -12.77 7.00 8.69
CA GLU A 102 -13.47 8.25 9.01
C GLU A 102 -14.83 8.31 8.30
N GLY A 103 -15.74 9.07 8.86
CA GLY A 103 -17.05 9.26 8.24
C GLY A 103 -17.01 10.28 7.09
N PRO A 104 -17.80 10.09 6.01
CA PRO A 104 -17.75 10.94 4.82
C PRO A 104 -18.01 12.42 5.11
N LYS A 105 -18.84 12.74 6.10
CA LYS A 105 -19.11 14.12 6.52
C LYS A 105 -17.86 14.82 7.10
N GLN A 106 -17.06 14.08 7.88
CA GLN A 106 -15.83 14.60 8.48
C GLN A 106 -14.80 14.86 7.40
N VAL A 107 -14.60 13.89 6.51
CA VAL A 107 -13.66 13.98 5.39
C VAL A 107 -14.06 15.12 4.46
N LYS A 108 -15.34 15.23 4.07
CA LYS A 108 -15.84 16.34 3.24
C LYS A 108 -15.57 17.71 3.87
N ALA A 109 -15.89 17.85 5.16
CA ALA A 109 -15.64 19.09 5.88
C ALA A 109 -14.14 19.45 5.97
N PHE A 110 -13.26 18.46 6.00
CA PHE A 110 -11.83 18.66 5.94
C PHE A 110 -11.40 19.12 4.54
N MET A 111 -11.86 18.45 3.47
CA MET A 111 -11.54 18.82 2.09
C MET A 111 -11.98 20.26 1.77
N ASP A 112 -13.22 20.59 2.10
CA ASP A 112 -13.79 21.93 1.89
C ASP A 112 -13.01 23.03 2.61
N ARG A 113 -12.64 22.82 3.89
CA ARG A 113 -11.87 23.79 4.69
C ARG A 113 -10.44 24.02 4.19
N ASN A 114 -9.86 23.03 3.51
CA ASN A 114 -8.49 23.12 3.00
C ASN A 114 -8.43 23.43 1.49
N GLY A 115 -9.57 23.66 0.82
CA GLY A 115 -9.63 23.95 -0.60
C GLY A 115 -9.06 22.82 -1.48
N LEU A 116 -9.32 21.57 -1.09
CA LEU A 116 -8.83 20.40 -1.81
C LEU A 116 -9.90 19.89 -2.77
N GLU A 117 -9.61 19.91 -4.07
CA GLU A 117 -10.51 19.46 -5.15
C GLU A 117 -10.12 18.06 -5.65
N LEU A 118 -9.99 17.12 -4.71
CA LEU A 118 -9.59 15.75 -4.98
C LEU A 118 -10.75 14.78 -4.70
N ASN A 119 -10.91 13.77 -5.55
CA ASN A 119 -11.87 12.71 -5.31
C ASN A 119 -11.38 11.75 -4.24
N VAL A 120 -12.19 11.56 -3.20
CA VAL A 120 -11.85 10.72 -2.05
C VAL A 120 -12.88 9.61 -1.91
N LEU A 121 -12.39 8.40 -1.72
CA LEU A 121 -13.18 7.26 -1.29
C LEU A 121 -12.99 7.06 0.22
N VAL A 122 -14.00 6.54 0.90
CA VAL A 122 -13.96 6.31 2.35
C VAL A 122 -14.03 4.82 2.67
N ASP A 123 -13.01 4.32 3.36
CA ASP A 123 -12.92 2.95 3.87
C ASP A 123 -13.41 2.91 5.32
N THR A 124 -14.72 3.11 5.50
CA THR A 124 -15.33 3.30 6.83
C THR A 124 -15.28 2.06 7.73
N ASP A 125 -15.13 0.88 7.16
CA ASP A 125 -15.06 -0.39 7.91
C ASP A 125 -13.65 -1.00 7.97
N GLY A 126 -12.66 -0.33 7.37
CA GLY A 126 -11.25 -0.71 7.41
C GLY A 126 -10.88 -1.93 6.58
N ARG A 127 -11.80 -2.51 5.80
CA ARG A 127 -11.51 -3.74 5.06
C ARG A 127 -10.47 -3.54 3.97
N THR A 128 -10.55 -2.45 3.24
CA THR A 128 -9.55 -2.13 2.20
C THR A 128 -8.18 -1.87 2.83
N THR A 129 -8.17 -1.20 3.99
CA THR A 129 -6.98 -0.99 4.80
C THR A 129 -6.33 -2.31 5.21
N ASP A 130 -7.13 -3.30 5.64
CA ASP A 130 -6.66 -4.63 6.01
C ASP A 130 -6.14 -5.41 4.80
N ASP A 131 -6.88 -5.41 3.67
CA ASP A 131 -6.49 -6.11 2.42
C ASP A 131 -5.18 -5.57 1.84
N TYR A 132 -4.92 -4.28 1.98
CA TYR A 132 -3.67 -3.64 1.58
C TYR A 132 -2.59 -3.65 2.68
N VAL A 133 -2.86 -4.27 3.82
CA VAL A 133 -1.89 -4.41 4.93
C VAL A 133 -1.26 -3.06 5.28
N ILE A 134 -2.09 -2.03 5.52
CA ILE A 134 -1.64 -0.67 5.78
C ILE A 134 -1.13 -0.56 7.23
N PRO A 135 0.19 -0.37 7.47
CA PRO A 135 0.73 -0.27 8.83
C PRO A 135 0.52 1.11 9.44
N GLY A 136 0.16 2.08 8.63
CA GLY A 136 -0.03 3.48 9.02
C GLY A 136 -0.10 4.39 7.80
N VAL A 137 -0.35 5.68 8.03
CA VAL A 137 -0.51 6.69 6.98
C VAL A 137 0.52 7.82 7.14
N PRO A 138 0.98 8.43 6.06
CA PRO A 138 0.62 8.19 4.65
C PRO A 138 1.20 6.89 4.08
N THR A 139 0.47 6.22 3.21
CA THR A 139 0.98 5.09 2.42
C THR A 139 0.48 5.18 0.98
N PHE A 140 1.41 5.02 0.03
CA PHE A 140 1.16 5.03 -1.41
C PHE A 140 1.41 3.66 -1.99
N TYR A 141 0.48 3.16 -2.79
CA TYR A 141 0.63 1.97 -3.61
C TYR A 141 0.70 2.35 -5.08
N PHE A 142 1.73 1.89 -5.77
CA PHE A 142 1.93 2.11 -7.20
C PHE A 142 1.54 0.83 -7.95
N ILE A 143 0.52 0.93 -8.81
CA ILE A 143 -0.07 -0.20 -9.52
C ILE A 143 0.18 -0.02 -11.02
N GLY A 144 0.83 -0.99 -11.63
CA GLY A 144 1.08 -1.00 -13.07
C GLY A 144 -0.21 -1.20 -13.89
N ALA A 145 -0.15 -0.97 -15.20
CA ALA A 145 -1.29 -1.17 -16.10
C ALA A 145 -1.83 -2.61 -16.06
N ASP A 146 -0.96 -3.60 -15.80
CA ASP A 146 -1.33 -5.01 -15.63
C ASP A 146 -2.04 -5.31 -14.28
N GLY A 147 -2.26 -4.31 -13.44
CA GLY A 147 -2.92 -4.42 -12.15
C GLY A 147 -2.03 -4.89 -11.01
N LYS A 148 -0.74 -5.10 -11.23
CA LYS A 148 0.17 -5.53 -10.16
C LYS A 148 0.72 -4.37 -9.37
N ILE A 149 0.85 -4.57 -8.07
CA ILE A 149 1.54 -3.64 -7.18
C ILE A 149 3.03 -3.67 -7.49
N ARG A 150 3.60 -2.53 -7.84
CA ARG A 150 5.01 -2.35 -8.19
C ARG A 150 5.85 -1.86 -7.03
N ALA A 151 5.31 -0.91 -6.26
CA ALA A 151 6.00 -0.30 -5.14
C ALA A 151 5.02 0.14 -4.06
N VAL A 152 5.54 0.34 -2.86
CA VAL A 152 4.84 0.93 -1.71
C VAL A 152 5.76 1.94 -1.06
N GLU A 153 5.28 3.18 -0.93
CA GLU A 153 6.06 4.31 -0.41
C GLU A 153 5.26 5.10 0.63
N HIS A 154 5.93 5.93 1.42
CA HIS A 154 5.29 6.79 2.44
C HIS A 154 5.25 8.27 2.04
N HIS A 155 5.61 8.58 0.81
CA HIS A 155 5.50 9.89 0.17
C HIS A 155 5.40 9.70 -1.33
N LEU A 156 4.91 10.71 -2.06
CA LEU A 156 4.93 10.71 -3.52
C LEU A 156 6.32 11.11 -3.99
N PRO A 157 7.12 10.20 -4.60
CA PRO A 157 8.44 10.56 -5.11
C PRO A 157 8.33 11.37 -6.41
N ASP A 158 9.32 12.22 -6.70
CA ASP A 158 9.35 13.03 -7.91
C ASP A 158 9.36 12.16 -9.20
N ASP A 159 9.94 10.97 -9.11
CA ASP A 159 10.06 10.02 -10.23
C ASP A 159 9.05 8.85 -10.14
N TYR A 160 7.87 9.09 -9.57
CA TYR A 160 6.80 8.10 -9.35
C TYR A 160 6.45 7.29 -10.63
N GLU A 161 6.65 7.85 -11.81
CA GLU A 161 6.38 7.16 -13.08
C GLU A 161 7.21 5.88 -13.24
N LYS A 162 8.45 5.88 -12.74
CA LYS A 162 9.31 4.70 -12.78
C LYS A 162 8.78 3.55 -11.91
N LEU A 163 7.97 3.88 -10.92
CA LEU A 163 7.37 2.91 -10.01
C LEU A 163 6.13 2.22 -10.59
N LEU A 164 5.65 2.62 -11.76
CA LEU A 164 4.44 2.09 -12.40
C LEU A 164 4.74 1.14 -13.57
N SER A 165 6.01 0.98 -13.93
CA SER A 165 6.47 0.15 -15.05
C SER A 165 6.81 -1.29 -14.64
#